data_45799caa1ffff495d8cf113d69b6e101
#
_entry.id   45799caa1ffff495d8cf113d69b6e101
#
_cell.length_a   1.000
_cell.length_b   1.000
_cell.length_c   1.000
_cell.angle_alpha   90.00
_cell.angle_beta   90.00
_cell.angle_gamma   90.00
#
_symmetry.space_group_name_H-M   'P 1'
#
loop_
_entity.id
_entity.type
_entity.pdbx_description
1 polymer ?
#
loop_
_entity_poly.entity_id
_entity_poly.type
_entity_poly.pdbx_seq_one_letter_code
_entity_poly.pdbx_strand_id
1 'polypeptide(L)'
;MESGEYVPSYMWNQNGWLCERLGLTPVSQVQQCFPTTHSTDLVSSTLGMTIRAGDPTGMSAVVTTETKEGITIETECIGKVYGPEDFDRNDWSFYGEPEVSIHVDRPATVELTCANLINRIPALIRSEPGYITTDKLPNNRYIVGKITDYLD
;
A
#
# COMPACT_ATOMS: atom_id res chain seq x y z
N MET A 1 8.89 22.60 -3.53
CA MET A 1 8.23 21.91 -4.65
C MET A 1 6.95 22.67 -4.94
N GLU A 2 6.86 23.26 -6.13
CA GLU A 2 5.63 23.94 -6.55
C GLU A 2 4.50 22.92 -6.64
N SER A 3 3.28 23.36 -6.32
CA SER A 3 2.06 22.61 -6.26
C SER A 3 1.73 21.89 -7.58
N GLY A 4 2.40 20.78 -7.83
CA GLY A 4 1.94 19.81 -8.83
C GLY A 4 0.75 19.06 -8.27
N GLU A 5 -0.28 18.89 -9.06
CA GLU A 5 -1.39 18.01 -8.77
C GLU A 5 -0.84 16.58 -8.66
N TYR A 6 -0.68 16.09 -7.44
CA TYR A 6 -0.17 14.74 -7.20
C TYR A 6 -1.22 13.71 -7.62
N VAL A 7 -0.80 12.75 -8.43
CA VAL A 7 -1.62 11.57 -8.69
C VAL A 7 -1.83 10.84 -7.36
N PRO A 8 -3.07 10.50 -6.99
CA PRO A 8 -3.32 9.75 -5.77
C PRO A 8 -2.49 8.46 -5.73
N SER A 9 -1.79 8.23 -4.63
CA SER A 9 -1.07 6.98 -4.41
C SER A 9 -2.06 5.83 -4.18
N TYR A 10 -1.61 4.59 -4.30
CA TYR A 10 -2.45 3.43 -4.00
C TYR A 10 -2.87 3.39 -2.51
N MET A 11 -2.19 4.11 -1.62
CA MET A 11 -2.63 4.31 -0.23
C MET A 11 -3.97 5.03 -0.14
N TRP A 12 -4.30 5.88 -1.11
CA TRP A 12 -5.61 6.50 -1.21
C TRP A 12 -6.72 5.46 -1.33
N ASN A 13 -6.53 4.50 -2.22
CA ASN A 13 -7.48 3.40 -2.40
C ASN A 13 -7.47 2.43 -1.22
N GLN A 14 -6.31 2.24 -0.57
CA GLN A 14 -6.20 1.38 0.61
C GLN A 14 -7.03 1.92 1.78
N ASN A 15 -6.97 3.25 2.05
CA ASN A 15 -7.79 3.85 3.10
C ASN A 15 -9.28 3.72 2.80
N GLY A 16 -9.69 3.90 1.55
CA GLY A 16 -11.07 3.67 1.14
C GLY A 16 -11.52 2.22 1.37
N TRP A 17 -10.66 1.26 1.02
CA TRP A 17 -10.93 -0.15 1.28
C TRP A 17 -11.01 -0.47 2.78
N LEU A 18 -10.14 0.10 3.60
CA LEU A 18 -10.19 -0.06 5.06
C LEU A 18 -11.49 0.51 5.63
N CYS A 19 -11.89 1.71 5.21
CA CYS A 19 -13.16 2.29 5.64
C CYS A 19 -14.35 1.37 5.32
N GLU A 20 -14.43 0.87 4.10
CA GLU A 20 -15.50 -0.05 3.69
C GLU A 20 -15.51 -1.33 4.54
N ARG A 21 -14.33 -1.93 4.79
CA ARG A 21 -14.23 -3.17 5.57
C ARG A 21 -14.52 -3.00 7.05
N LEU A 22 -14.25 -1.85 7.59
CA LEU A 22 -14.49 -1.52 9.00
C LEU A 22 -15.86 -0.86 9.24
N GLY A 23 -16.62 -0.60 8.18
CA GLY A 23 -17.92 0.08 8.27
C GLY A 23 -17.77 1.56 8.66
N LEU A 24 -16.68 2.21 8.29
CA LEU A 24 -16.38 3.60 8.59
C LEU A 24 -16.81 4.51 7.43
N THR A 25 -17.24 5.73 7.77
CA THR A 25 -17.69 6.73 6.81
C THR A 25 -16.62 7.82 6.65
N PRO A 26 -15.88 7.87 5.54
CA PRO A 26 -14.89 8.92 5.32
C PRO A 26 -15.53 10.30 5.24
N VAL A 27 -14.91 11.29 5.89
CA VAL A 27 -15.32 12.71 5.88
C VAL A 27 -14.33 13.53 5.06
N SER A 28 -13.04 13.25 5.22
CA SER A 28 -11.97 13.88 4.47
C SER A 28 -10.86 12.87 4.17
N GLN A 29 -10.16 13.10 3.08
CA GLN A 29 -8.97 12.32 2.73
C GLN A 29 -7.95 13.26 2.09
N VAL A 30 -6.74 13.26 2.63
CA VAL A 30 -5.65 14.17 2.22
C VAL A 30 -4.39 13.35 1.98
N GLN A 31 -3.64 13.71 0.94
CA GLN A 31 -2.34 13.11 0.66
C GLN A 31 -1.23 14.15 0.76
N GLN A 32 -0.14 13.75 1.37
CA GLN A 32 1.12 14.50 1.41
C GLN A 32 2.24 13.64 0.86
N CYS A 33 3.19 14.26 0.17
CA CYS A 33 4.34 13.56 -0.39
C CYS A 33 5.63 14.24 0.05
N PHE A 34 6.60 13.44 0.47
CA PHE A 34 7.89 13.91 0.96
C PHE A 34 9.02 13.18 0.24
N PRO A 35 10.10 13.86 -0.17
CA PRO A 35 11.27 13.18 -0.70
C PRO A 35 11.96 12.38 0.42
N THR A 36 12.42 11.19 0.09
CA THR A 36 13.36 10.44 0.95
C THR A 36 14.79 10.76 0.53
N THR A 37 15.71 10.78 1.48
CA THR A 37 17.14 11.02 1.24
C THR A 37 17.96 9.99 2.00
N HIS A 38 19.25 9.88 1.68
CA HIS A 38 20.18 9.05 2.43
C HIS A 38 21.44 9.85 2.81
N SER A 39 22.05 9.51 3.94
CA SER A 39 23.20 10.24 4.49
C SER A 39 24.53 9.94 3.78
N THR A 40 24.58 8.88 2.98
CA THR A 40 25.74 8.49 2.18
C THR A 40 25.35 8.27 0.73
N ASP A 41 26.33 8.26 -0.17
CA ASP A 41 26.09 7.93 -1.58
C ASP A 41 25.53 6.52 -1.72
N LEU A 42 24.51 6.35 -2.58
CA LEU A 42 23.90 5.07 -2.91
C LEU A 42 24.13 4.72 -4.37
N VAL A 43 24.60 3.51 -4.62
CA VAL A 43 24.71 2.96 -5.98
C VAL A 43 23.43 2.20 -6.31
N SER A 44 22.72 2.67 -7.31
CA SER A 44 21.53 1.96 -7.82
C SER A 44 21.88 1.21 -9.09
N SER A 45 21.92 -0.12 -9.02
CA SER A 45 22.11 -0.97 -10.20
C SER A 45 20.90 -0.88 -11.15
N THR A 46 19.71 -0.71 -10.62
CA THR A 46 18.47 -0.59 -11.42
C THR A 46 18.45 0.70 -12.24
N LEU A 47 18.89 1.81 -11.67
CA LEU A 47 18.95 3.11 -12.34
C LEU A 47 20.25 3.30 -13.10
N GLY A 48 21.28 2.46 -12.88
CA GLY A 48 22.60 2.58 -13.48
C GLY A 48 23.36 3.84 -13.06
N MET A 49 23.08 4.38 -11.86
CA MET A 49 23.67 5.63 -11.39
C MET A 49 23.98 5.61 -9.89
N THR A 50 24.82 6.56 -9.47
CA THR A 50 25.07 6.86 -8.06
C THR A 50 24.23 8.08 -7.65
N ILE A 51 23.43 7.92 -6.61
CA ILE A 51 22.68 9.01 -5.97
C ILE A 51 23.58 9.55 -4.85
N ARG A 52 23.85 10.84 -4.84
CA ARG A 52 24.72 11.45 -3.84
C ARG A 52 24.02 11.60 -2.50
N ALA A 53 24.81 11.62 -1.44
CA ALA A 53 24.32 11.91 -0.09
C ALA A 53 23.50 13.21 -0.07
N GLY A 54 22.31 13.13 0.48
CA GLY A 54 21.36 14.24 0.58
C GLY A 54 20.46 14.45 -0.63
N ASP A 55 20.77 13.84 -1.77
CA ASP A 55 19.89 13.87 -2.95
C ASP A 55 18.67 12.97 -2.74
N PRO A 56 17.54 13.23 -3.42
CA PRO A 56 16.36 12.38 -3.33
C PRO A 56 16.62 10.95 -3.77
N THR A 57 16.33 9.99 -2.90
CA THR A 57 16.41 8.55 -3.17
C THR A 57 15.07 7.95 -3.58
N GLY A 58 13.98 8.69 -3.37
CA GLY A 58 12.62 8.26 -3.64
C GLY A 58 11.62 9.20 -2.96
N MET A 59 10.45 8.65 -2.63
CA MET A 59 9.34 9.42 -2.08
C MET A 59 8.59 8.62 -1.01
N SER A 60 8.12 9.30 0.02
CA SER A 60 7.08 8.84 0.93
C SER A 60 5.75 9.52 0.55
N ALA A 61 4.68 8.75 0.45
CA ALA A 61 3.32 9.25 0.29
C ALA A 61 2.49 8.85 1.51
N VAL A 62 2.01 9.85 2.25
CA VAL A 62 1.18 9.70 3.43
C VAL A 62 -0.25 10.08 3.09
N VAL A 63 -1.21 9.21 3.36
CA VAL A 63 -2.63 9.47 3.18
C VAL A 63 -3.34 9.40 4.53
N THR A 64 -3.96 10.50 4.92
CA THR A 64 -4.75 10.60 6.15
C THR A 64 -6.23 10.70 5.81
N THR A 65 -7.04 9.84 6.42
CA THR A 65 -8.50 9.80 6.26
C THR A 65 -9.17 9.98 7.61
N GLU A 66 -9.99 11.02 7.73
CA GLU A 66 -10.85 11.24 8.89
C GLU A 66 -12.22 10.61 8.65
N THR A 67 -12.81 10.00 9.69
CA THR A 67 -14.10 9.35 9.60
C THR A 67 -15.13 9.99 10.54
N LYS A 68 -16.44 9.80 10.23
CA LYS A 68 -17.54 10.26 11.09
C LYS A 68 -17.52 9.62 12.47
N GLU A 69 -17.02 8.40 12.53
CA GLU A 69 -16.93 7.60 13.75
C GLU A 69 -15.80 8.07 14.69
N GLY A 70 -15.03 9.09 14.27
CA GLY A 70 -13.93 9.66 15.05
C GLY A 70 -12.65 8.84 14.98
N ILE A 71 -12.54 7.93 14.00
CA ILE A 71 -11.33 7.15 13.74
C ILE A 71 -10.55 7.81 12.62
N THR A 72 -9.26 8.03 12.84
CA THR A 72 -8.32 8.49 11.82
C THR A 72 -7.55 7.29 11.28
N ILE A 73 -7.51 7.14 9.96
CA ILE A 73 -6.67 6.14 9.27
C ILE A 73 -5.54 6.89 8.58
N GLU A 74 -4.32 6.60 8.98
CA GLU A 74 -3.12 7.10 8.32
C GLU A 74 -2.35 5.94 7.71
N THR A 75 -2.02 6.05 6.44
CA THR A 75 -1.20 5.06 5.74
C THR A 75 -0.06 5.73 5.02
N GLU A 76 1.11 5.13 5.10
CA GLU A 76 2.33 5.61 4.43
C GLU A 76 2.86 4.54 3.47
N CYS A 77 3.26 4.97 2.29
CA CYS A 77 4.03 4.15 1.36
C CYS A 77 5.36 4.83 1.04
N ILE A 78 6.44 4.13 1.32
CA ILE A 78 7.78 4.60 1.04
C ILE A 78 8.35 3.80 -0.14
N GLY A 79 8.56 4.47 -1.27
CA GLY A 79 9.27 3.93 -2.43
C GLY A 79 10.61 4.63 -2.58
N LYS A 80 11.73 3.93 -2.38
CA LYS A 80 13.07 4.52 -2.42
C LYS A 80 14.13 3.54 -2.93
N VAL A 81 15.27 4.07 -3.35
CA VAL A 81 16.48 3.25 -3.52
C VAL A 81 16.99 2.87 -2.14
N TYR A 82 17.18 1.57 -1.92
CA TYR A 82 17.58 1.02 -0.62
C TYR A 82 19.06 1.22 -0.36
N GLY A 83 19.37 1.62 0.88
CA GLY A 83 20.68 1.52 1.45
C GLY A 83 20.97 0.09 1.95
N PRO A 84 22.20 -0.16 2.45
CA PRO A 84 22.62 -1.50 2.88
C PRO A 84 21.76 -2.13 4.00
N GLU A 85 21.18 -1.30 4.86
CA GLU A 85 20.36 -1.73 6.01
C GLU A 85 18.86 -1.71 5.73
N ASP A 86 18.45 -1.19 4.56
CA ASP A 86 17.04 -1.10 4.20
C ASP A 86 16.48 -2.47 3.75
N PHE A 87 15.23 -2.70 4.06
CA PHE A 87 14.48 -3.87 3.62
C PHE A 87 12.98 -3.58 3.60
N ASP A 88 12.21 -4.43 2.94
CA ASP A 88 10.75 -4.32 2.92
C ASP A 88 10.16 -4.56 4.30
N ARG A 89 9.23 -3.69 4.70
CA ARG A 89 8.47 -3.78 5.95
C ARG A 89 6.99 -3.53 5.69
N ASN A 90 6.17 -4.10 6.55
CA ASN A 90 4.76 -3.79 6.63
C ASN A 90 4.38 -3.68 8.10
N ASP A 91 4.15 -2.44 8.55
CA ASP A 91 3.88 -2.12 9.95
C ASP A 91 2.43 -1.68 10.11
N TRP A 92 1.80 -2.12 11.19
CA TRP A 92 0.45 -1.73 11.59
C TRP A 92 0.48 -1.28 13.04
N SER A 93 -0.05 -0.10 13.33
CA SER A 93 -0.21 0.40 14.69
C SER A 93 -1.66 0.80 14.92
N PHE A 94 -2.23 0.30 15.99
CA PHE A 94 -3.61 0.59 16.43
C PHE A 94 -3.52 1.31 17.76
N TYR A 95 -3.90 2.57 17.76
CA TYR A 95 -3.91 3.42 18.95
C TYR A 95 -5.30 3.39 19.58
N GLY A 96 -5.39 2.92 20.82
CA GLY A 96 -6.66 2.76 21.53
C GLY A 96 -6.49 1.88 22.77
N GLU A 97 -7.57 1.21 23.21
CA GLU A 97 -7.51 0.26 24.32
C GLU A 97 -7.93 -1.15 23.88
N PRO A 98 -7.02 -2.13 23.81
CA PRO A 98 -5.58 -1.99 24.03
C PRO A 98 -4.87 -1.38 22.80
N GLU A 99 -3.72 -0.74 23.02
CA GLU A 99 -2.80 -0.38 21.94
C GLU A 99 -2.13 -1.64 21.40
N VAL A 100 -2.06 -1.79 20.08
CA VAL A 100 -1.48 -2.96 19.41
C VAL A 100 -0.60 -2.53 18.25
N SER A 101 0.58 -3.13 18.12
CA SER A 101 1.46 -2.98 16.96
C SER A 101 1.82 -4.35 16.38
N ILE A 102 1.80 -4.44 15.06
CA ILE A 102 2.18 -5.64 14.30
C ILE A 102 3.26 -5.24 13.31
N HIS A 103 4.37 -5.96 13.31
CA HIS A 103 5.49 -5.73 12.41
C HIS A 103 5.75 -6.97 11.56
N VAL A 104 5.84 -6.78 10.25
CA VAL A 104 6.24 -7.81 9.30
C VAL A 104 7.51 -7.38 8.61
N ASP A 105 8.63 -7.96 9.03
CA ASP A 105 9.93 -7.69 8.45
C ASP A 105 10.20 -8.65 7.28
N ARG A 106 10.77 -8.10 6.21
CA ARG A 106 11.20 -8.84 5.01
C ARG A 106 10.08 -9.72 4.41
N PRO A 107 8.86 -9.17 4.20
CA PRO A 107 7.83 -9.93 3.51
C PRO A 107 8.32 -10.31 2.11
N ALA A 108 7.86 -11.43 1.59
CA ALA A 108 8.10 -11.84 0.20
C ALA A 108 7.22 -10.98 -0.73
N THR A 109 7.57 -9.70 -0.90
CA THR A 109 6.70 -8.67 -1.49
C THR A 109 6.26 -9.02 -2.91
N VAL A 110 7.16 -9.55 -3.73
CA VAL A 110 6.86 -9.92 -5.12
C VAL A 110 5.87 -11.08 -5.16
N GLU A 111 6.14 -12.15 -4.41
CA GLU A 111 5.30 -13.36 -4.35
C GLU A 111 3.93 -13.04 -3.76
N LEU A 112 3.87 -12.23 -2.71
CA LEU A 112 2.61 -11.81 -2.09
C LEU A 112 1.78 -10.95 -3.05
N THR A 113 2.40 -10.08 -3.82
CA THR A 113 1.71 -9.27 -4.83
C THR A 113 1.16 -10.17 -5.94
N CYS A 114 1.96 -11.09 -6.47
CA CYS A 114 1.53 -12.05 -7.49
C CYS A 114 0.39 -12.94 -6.97
N ALA A 115 0.51 -13.49 -5.76
CA ALA A 115 -0.51 -14.32 -5.14
C ALA A 115 -1.82 -13.56 -4.93
N ASN A 116 -1.74 -12.30 -4.51
CA ASN A 116 -2.91 -11.45 -4.35
C ASN A 116 -3.65 -11.23 -5.67
N LEU A 117 -2.93 -10.96 -6.75
CA LEU A 117 -3.48 -10.80 -8.08
C LEU A 117 -4.16 -12.09 -8.56
N ILE A 118 -3.45 -13.22 -8.50
CA ILE A 118 -3.95 -14.51 -8.98
C ILE A 118 -5.20 -14.94 -8.18
N ASN A 119 -5.18 -14.79 -6.87
CA ASN A 119 -6.31 -15.16 -6.01
C ASN A 119 -7.58 -14.32 -6.26
N ARG A 120 -7.45 -13.15 -6.91
CA ARG A 120 -8.59 -12.30 -7.30
C ARG A 120 -9.28 -12.75 -8.59
N ILE A 121 -8.60 -13.50 -9.45
CA ILE A 121 -9.11 -13.87 -10.77
C ILE A 121 -10.49 -14.55 -10.71
N PRO A 122 -10.74 -15.56 -9.86
CA PRO A 122 -12.06 -16.20 -9.81
C PRO A 122 -13.19 -15.24 -9.42
N ALA A 123 -12.94 -14.36 -8.47
CA ALA A 123 -13.92 -13.37 -8.04
C ALA A 123 -14.21 -12.33 -9.14
N LEU A 124 -13.17 -11.91 -9.88
CA LEU A 124 -13.31 -10.96 -10.97
C LEU A 124 -14.10 -11.56 -12.14
N ILE A 125 -13.86 -12.82 -12.51
CA ILE A 125 -14.59 -13.50 -13.58
C ILE A 125 -16.09 -13.60 -13.29
N ARG A 126 -16.46 -13.75 -12.01
CA ARG A 126 -17.87 -13.85 -11.58
C ARG A 126 -18.53 -12.49 -11.33
N SER A 127 -17.79 -11.41 -11.40
CA SER A 127 -18.36 -10.08 -11.19
C SER A 127 -19.09 -9.57 -12.43
N GLU A 128 -20.00 -8.62 -12.22
CA GLU A 128 -20.66 -7.94 -13.33
C GLU A 128 -19.65 -7.25 -14.25
N PRO A 129 -19.89 -7.22 -15.58
CA PRO A 129 -19.01 -6.54 -16.52
C PRO A 129 -18.87 -5.04 -16.20
N GLY A 130 -17.64 -4.54 -16.24
CA GLY A 130 -17.36 -3.12 -16.03
C GLY A 130 -16.15 -2.88 -15.13
N TYR A 131 -15.96 -1.62 -14.74
CA TYR A 131 -14.94 -1.25 -13.77
C TYR A 131 -15.42 -1.60 -12.35
N ILE A 132 -14.67 -2.43 -11.66
CA ILE A 132 -14.96 -2.84 -10.29
C ILE A 132 -13.76 -2.59 -9.37
N THR A 133 -14.01 -2.01 -8.22
CA THR A 133 -13.01 -1.75 -7.20
C THR A 133 -12.88 -2.92 -6.22
N THR A 134 -11.76 -3.02 -5.57
CA THR A 134 -11.43 -4.14 -4.65
C THR A 134 -12.41 -4.26 -3.48
N ASP A 135 -12.98 -3.15 -3.00
CA ASP A 135 -13.98 -3.11 -1.94
C ASP A 135 -15.30 -3.79 -2.35
N LYS A 136 -15.61 -3.82 -3.64
CA LYS A 136 -16.82 -4.46 -4.19
C LYS A 136 -16.66 -5.96 -4.44
N LEU A 137 -15.42 -6.45 -4.44
CA LEU A 137 -15.14 -7.88 -4.56
C LEU A 137 -15.19 -8.56 -3.19
N PRO A 138 -15.55 -9.86 -3.14
CA PRO A 138 -15.46 -10.64 -1.90
C PRO A 138 -14.00 -10.68 -1.39
N ASN A 139 -13.83 -11.00 -0.12
CA ASN A 139 -12.49 -11.17 0.45
C ASN A 139 -11.68 -12.19 -0.35
N ASN A 140 -10.40 -11.88 -0.51
CA ASN A 140 -9.47 -12.77 -1.19
C ASN A 140 -9.43 -14.13 -0.49
N ARG A 141 -9.52 -15.22 -1.26
CA ARG A 141 -9.42 -16.59 -0.76
C ARG A 141 -8.09 -17.18 -1.17
N TYR A 142 -7.55 -18.01 -0.31
CA TYR A 142 -6.37 -18.79 -0.62
C TYR A 142 -6.73 -19.85 -1.67
N ILE A 143 -5.99 -19.91 -2.77
CA ILE A 143 -6.12 -20.94 -3.80
C ILE A 143 -5.07 -22.01 -3.51
N VAL A 144 -5.52 -23.21 -3.13
CA VAL A 144 -4.66 -24.34 -2.74
C VAL A 144 -4.48 -25.34 -3.89
N GLY A 145 -5.40 -25.37 -4.82
CA GLY A 145 -5.41 -26.28 -5.96
C GLY A 145 -5.10 -25.58 -7.28
N LYS A 146 -5.57 -26.16 -8.37
CA LYS A 146 -5.49 -25.52 -9.69
C LYS A 146 -6.50 -24.38 -9.75
N ILE A 147 -6.14 -23.28 -10.37
CA ILE A 147 -7.04 -22.14 -10.53
C ILE A 147 -8.33 -22.50 -11.24
N THR A 148 -8.28 -23.47 -12.15
CA THR A 148 -9.45 -24.00 -12.88
C THR A 148 -10.54 -24.54 -11.95
N ASP A 149 -10.17 -25.06 -10.77
CA ASP A 149 -11.11 -25.63 -9.81
C ASP A 149 -11.94 -24.53 -9.08
N TYR A 150 -11.63 -23.28 -9.35
CA TYR A 150 -12.26 -22.10 -8.75
C TYR A 150 -12.94 -21.18 -9.77
N LEU A 151 -13.01 -21.60 -11.04
CA LEU A 151 -13.58 -20.77 -12.12
C LEU A 151 -15.06 -21.07 -12.42
N ASP A 152 -15.62 -22.14 -11.83
CA ASP A 152 -17.03 -22.54 -11.98
C ASP A 152 -17.98 -21.76 -11.06
#